data_4b5dc8873b0faa301be24606db237373
#
_entry.id   4b5dc8873b0faa301be24606db237373
#
_cell.length_a   1.000
_cell.length_b   1.000
_cell.length_c   1.000
_cell.angle_alpha   90.00
_cell.angle_beta   90.00
_cell.angle_gamma   90.00
#
_symmetry.space_group_name_H-M   'P 1'
#
loop_
_entity.id
_entity.type
_entity.pdbx_description
1 polymer ?
#
loop_
_entity_poly.entity_id
_entity_poly.type
_entity_poly.pdbx_seq_one_letter_code
_entity_poly.pdbx_strand_id
1 'polypeptide(L)'
;MCLVDIGGGTTDIAIFVDGAIRHTAVIPVAGDQVTNDIAMALRTPTQYAEDLKVRYACALTQLAGVDEFIKVPGVGDKPDRELSRQTLAEVVEPRYDELFRLVLSELRRSGFEQLVASGIVLTG
;
A
#
# COMPACT_ATOMS: atom_id res chain seq x y z
N MET A 1 -18.18 0.00 -11.68
CA MET A 1 -17.36 0.47 -10.53
C MET A 1 -16.55 -0.67 -9.97
N CYS A 2 -15.32 -0.39 -9.65
CA CYS A 2 -14.45 -1.37 -8.99
C CYS A 2 -14.14 -0.89 -7.57
N LEU A 3 -14.37 -1.75 -6.57
CA LEU A 3 -14.01 -1.49 -5.19
C LEU A 3 -12.76 -2.32 -4.85
N VAL A 4 -11.72 -1.66 -4.39
CA VAL A 4 -10.46 -2.29 -3.97
C VAL A 4 -10.28 -2.05 -2.48
N ASP A 5 -10.42 -3.12 -1.69
CA ASP A 5 -10.30 -3.07 -0.24
C ASP A 5 -8.94 -3.65 0.17
N ILE A 6 -8.04 -2.78 0.62
CA ILE A 6 -6.69 -3.16 1.02
C ILE A 6 -6.70 -3.48 2.52
N GLY A 7 -6.73 -4.77 2.85
CA GLY A 7 -6.66 -5.22 4.23
C GLY A 7 -5.23 -5.38 4.72
N GLY A 8 -5.05 -6.14 5.79
CA GLY A 8 -3.72 -6.48 6.33
C GLY A 8 -3.03 -7.53 5.47
N GLY A 9 -3.61 -8.71 5.37
CA GLY A 9 -3.01 -9.85 4.67
C GLY A 9 -3.37 -9.96 3.20
N THR A 10 -4.54 -9.46 2.79
CA THR A 10 -5.04 -9.57 1.42
C THR A 10 -5.71 -8.29 0.98
N THR A 11 -5.79 -8.12 -0.34
CA THR A 11 -6.58 -7.06 -0.98
C THR A 11 -7.73 -7.71 -1.72
N ASP A 12 -8.95 -7.26 -1.42
CA ASP A 12 -10.17 -7.78 -2.03
C ASP A 12 -10.65 -6.85 -3.14
N ILE A 13 -11.00 -7.43 -4.28
CA ILE A 13 -11.55 -6.70 -5.41
C ILE A 13 -13.00 -7.13 -5.60
N ALA A 14 -13.91 -6.15 -5.73
CA ALA A 14 -15.28 -6.39 -6.11
C ALA A 14 -15.66 -5.48 -7.28
N ILE A 15 -16.20 -6.05 -8.33
CA ILE A 15 -16.64 -5.32 -9.52
C ILE A 15 -18.15 -5.29 -9.56
N PHE A 16 -18.71 -4.09 -9.62
CA PHE A 16 -20.16 -3.86 -9.67
C PHE A 16 -20.56 -3.37 -11.05
N VAL A 17 -21.61 -3.95 -11.59
CA VAL A 17 -22.25 -3.51 -12.83
C VAL A 17 -23.73 -3.36 -12.56
N ASP A 18 -24.28 -2.18 -12.79
CA ASP A 18 -25.70 -1.86 -12.53
C ASP A 18 -26.14 -2.18 -11.09
N GLY A 19 -25.24 -1.91 -10.13
CA GLY A 19 -25.51 -2.11 -8.72
C GLY A 19 -25.40 -3.55 -8.23
N ALA A 20 -25.01 -4.49 -9.08
CA ALA A 20 -24.83 -5.89 -8.70
C ALA A 20 -23.36 -6.31 -8.80
N ILE A 21 -22.92 -7.17 -7.88
CA ILE A 21 -21.56 -7.73 -7.92
C ILE A 21 -21.48 -8.71 -9.08
N ARG A 22 -20.50 -8.50 -9.98
CA ARG A 22 -20.28 -9.33 -11.15
C ARG A 22 -19.00 -10.14 -11.07
N HIS A 23 -18.01 -9.70 -10.27
CA HIS A 23 -16.76 -10.40 -10.15
C HIS A 23 -16.12 -10.05 -8.81
N THR A 24 -15.48 -11.04 -8.18
CA THR A 24 -14.67 -10.82 -6.98
C THR A 24 -13.34 -11.53 -7.14
N ALA A 25 -12.30 -10.99 -6.53
CA ALA A 25 -10.98 -11.60 -6.53
C ALA A 25 -10.23 -11.21 -5.26
N VAL A 26 -9.23 -12.01 -4.91
CA VAL A 26 -8.37 -11.78 -3.75
C VAL A 26 -6.92 -11.74 -4.23
N ILE A 27 -6.20 -10.69 -3.82
CA ILE A 27 -4.79 -10.51 -4.12
C ILE A 27 -3.99 -10.68 -2.82
N PRO A 28 -2.95 -11.54 -2.80
CA PRO A 28 -2.19 -11.80 -1.57
C PRO A 28 -1.10 -10.77 -1.30
N VAL A 29 -1.37 -9.51 -1.58
CA VAL A 29 -0.50 -8.37 -1.27
C VAL A 29 -1.37 -7.29 -0.63
N ALA A 30 -0.97 -6.83 0.54
CA ALA A 30 -1.74 -5.83 1.29
C ALA A 30 -0.86 -5.09 2.30
N GLY A 31 -1.48 -4.46 3.29
CA GLY A 31 -0.80 -3.61 4.25
C GLY A 31 0.31 -4.28 5.05
N ASP A 32 0.19 -5.58 5.36
CA ASP A 32 1.20 -6.29 6.13
C ASP A 32 2.53 -6.41 5.38
N GLN A 33 2.49 -6.59 4.07
CA GLN A 33 3.70 -6.60 3.26
C GLN A 33 4.39 -5.23 3.27
N VAL A 34 3.61 -4.15 3.24
CA VAL A 34 4.16 -2.79 3.35
C VAL A 34 4.83 -2.59 4.70
N THR A 35 4.15 -3.00 5.79
CA THR A 35 4.70 -2.91 7.15
C THR A 35 6.00 -3.70 7.25
N ASN A 36 6.03 -4.92 6.72
CA ASN A 36 7.22 -5.76 6.74
C ASN A 36 8.38 -5.13 5.94
N ASP A 37 8.08 -4.54 4.79
CA ASP A 37 9.10 -3.87 3.98
C ASP A 37 9.72 -2.70 4.74
N ILE A 38 8.92 -1.92 5.47
CA ILE A 38 9.41 -0.82 6.30
C ILE A 38 10.28 -1.36 7.44
N ALA A 39 9.81 -2.41 8.13
CA ALA A 39 10.55 -3.00 9.24
C ALA A 39 11.93 -3.48 8.80
N MET A 40 12.00 -4.13 7.65
CA MET A 40 13.26 -4.66 7.11
C MET A 40 14.17 -3.55 6.59
N ALA A 41 13.63 -2.62 5.82
CA ALA A 41 14.42 -1.55 5.19
C ALA A 41 14.99 -0.58 6.23
N LEU A 42 14.21 -0.25 7.25
CA LEU A 42 14.61 0.70 8.30
C LEU A 42 15.17 0.03 9.54
N ARG A 43 15.17 -1.30 9.59
CA ARG A 43 15.64 -2.07 10.75
C ARG A 43 14.99 -1.60 12.03
N THR A 44 13.66 -1.57 12.03
CA THR A 44 12.85 -1.18 13.18
C THR A 44 11.86 -2.29 13.52
N PRO A 45 11.41 -2.40 14.78
CA PRO A 45 10.40 -3.39 15.14
C PRO A 45 9.11 -3.21 14.34
N THR A 46 8.41 -4.32 14.08
CA THR A 46 7.17 -4.31 13.29
C THR A 46 6.13 -3.34 13.81
N GLN A 47 5.98 -3.22 15.13
CA GLN A 47 5.00 -2.30 15.72
C GLN A 47 5.30 -0.84 15.38
N TYR A 48 6.58 -0.47 15.32
CA TYR A 48 6.98 0.89 14.91
C TYR A 48 6.86 1.07 13.41
N ALA A 49 7.13 0.02 12.64
CA ALA A 49 6.94 0.06 11.19
C ALA A 49 5.46 0.29 10.84
N GLU A 50 4.54 -0.36 11.55
CA GLU A 50 3.10 -0.15 11.37
C GLU A 50 2.72 1.29 11.69
N ASP A 51 3.23 1.84 12.78
CA ASP A 51 2.97 3.23 13.16
C ASP A 51 3.50 4.21 12.11
N LEU A 52 4.71 3.98 11.60
CA LEU A 52 5.29 4.80 10.53
C LEU A 52 4.47 4.73 9.25
N LYS A 53 3.99 3.54 8.90
CA LYS A 53 3.13 3.35 7.73
C LYS A 53 1.86 4.18 7.85
N VAL A 54 1.16 4.07 8.97
CA VAL A 54 -0.13 4.74 9.17
C VAL A 54 0.03 6.27 9.20
N ARG A 55 1.09 6.76 9.83
CA ARG A 55 1.27 8.20 10.02
C ARG A 55 1.92 8.91 8.83
N TYR A 56 2.89 8.29 8.18
CA TYR A 56 3.79 9.00 7.28
C TYR A 56 3.91 8.41 5.88
N ALA A 57 3.41 7.19 5.63
CA ALA A 57 3.61 6.55 4.34
C ALA A 57 2.93 7.31 3.21
N CYS A 58 3.61 7.36 2.09
CA CYS A 58 3.11 7.94 0.87
C CYS A 58 3.44 6.98 -0.28
N ALA A 59 2.43 6.66 -1.09
CA ALA A 59 2.59 5.69 -2.17
C ALA A 59 3.41 6.20 -3.35
N LEU A 60 3.58 7.50 -3.45
CA LEU A 60 4.40 8.13 -4.49
C LEU A 60 5.48 8.98 -3.85
N THR A 61 6.72 8.66 -4.14
CA THR A 61 7.89 9.38 -3.61
C THR A 61 7.83 10.89 -3.90
N GLN A 62 7.38 11.24 -5.08
CA GLN A 62 7.30 12.64 -5.51
C GLN A 62 6.27 13.47 -4.73
N LEU A 63 5.33 12.82 -4.03
CA LEU A 63 4.33 13.51 -3.20
C LEU A 63 4.83 13.74 -1.77
N ALA A 64 5.91 13.08 -1.37
CA ALA A 64 6.50 13.28 -0.05
C ALA A 64 7.45 14.49 -0.08
N GLY A 65 7.33 15.36 0.92
CA GLY A 65 8.21 16.51 1.03
C GLY A 65 9.64 16.11 1.36
N VAL A 66 10.61 16.71 0.67
CA VAL A 66 12.03 16.44 0.95
C VAL A 66 12.48 17.01 2.29
N ASP A 67 11.77 18.02 2.79
CA ASP A 67 12.06 18.70 4.05
C ASP A 67 11.29 18.11 5.23
N GLU A 68 10.47 17.07 4.99
CA GLU A 68 9.74 16.39 6.04
C GLU A 68 10.58 15.25 6.60
N PHE A 69 10.86 15.30 7.90
CA PHE A 69 11.66 14.29 8.59
C PHE A 69 10.82 13.54 9.60
N ILE A 70 11.09 12.26 9.74
CA ILE A 70 10.43 11.39 10.72
C ILE A 70 11.47 10.75 11.61
N LYS A 71 11.08 10.49 12.86
CA LYS A 71 11.92 9.82 13.83
C LYS A 71 11.66 8.32 13.77
N VAL A 72 12.73 7.54 13.55
CA VAL A 72 12.67 6.10 13.51
C VAL A 72 13.30 5.56 14.79
N PRO A 73 12.53 4.86 15.63
CA PRO A 73 13.07 4.26 16.86
C PRO A 73 14.17 3.26 16.53
N GLY A 74 15.25 3.30 17.32
CA GLY A 74 16.32 2.34 17.21
C GLY A 74 15.93 0.99 17.78
N VAL A 75 16.67 -0.06 17.40
CA VAL A 75 16.49 -1.43 17.92
C VAL A 75 17.58 -1.71 18.94
N GLY A 76 17.19 -2.20 20.13
CA GLY A 76 18.13 -2.49 21.19
C GLY A 76 18.83 -1.22 21.70
N ASP A 77 20.16 -1.25 21.74
CA ASP A 77 20.97 -0.13 22.23
C ASP A 77 21.24 0.95 21.19
N LYS A 78 20.70 0.79 19.98
CA LYS A 78 20.91 1.76 18.91
C LYS A 78 20.07 3.00 19.15
N PRO A 79 20.62 4.22 18.92
CA PRO A 79 19.86 5.44 19.08
C PRO A 79 18.78 5.56 17.99
N ASP A 80 17.77 6.37 18.28
CA ASP A 80 16.77 6.73 17.28
C ASP A 80 17.44 7.48 16.12
N ARG A 81 16.86 7.35 14.94
CA ARG A 81 17.35 7.98 13.74
C ARG A 81 16.30 8.90 13.15
N GLU A 82 16.75 9.88 12.40
CA GLU A 82 15.86 10.69 11.57
C GLU A 82 16.08 10.32 10.11
N LEU A 83 14.99 10.27 9.35
CA LEU A 83 15.08 10.11 7.91
C LEU A 83 13.96 10.94 7.25
N SER A 84 14.14 11.26 5.97
CA SER A 84 13.14 12.02 5.25
C SER A 84 11.91 11.17 4.96
N ARG A 85 10.75 11.79 4.93
CA ARG A 85 9.51 11.11 4.55
C ARG A 85 9.60 10.56 3.12
N GLN A 86 10.37 11.23 2.26
CA GLN A 86 10.62 10.76 0.91
C GLN A 86 11.34 9.41 0.90
N THR A 87 12.29 9.19 1.81
CA THR A 87 12.98 7.91 1.95
C THR A 87 11.99 6.81 2.33
N LEU A 88 11.06 7.09 3.24
CA LEU A 88 10.01 6.13 3.59
C LEU A 88 9.13 5.83 2.37
N ALA A 89 8.74 6.86 1.60
CA ALA A 89 7.95 6.67 0.39
C ALA A 89 8.67 5.79 -0.63
N GLU A 90 10.00 5.92 -0.76
CA GLU A 90 10.80 5.06 -1.64
C GLU A 90 10.75 3.58 -1.24
N VAL A 91 10.54 3.30 0.03
CA VAL A 91 10.38 1.92 0.53
C VAL A 91 8.99 1.38 0.19
N VAL A 92 7.94 2.18 0.35
CA VAL A 92 6.55 1.70 0.18
C VAL A 92 6.06 1.75 -1.27
N GLU A 93 6.57 2.66 -2.09
CA GLU A 93 6.12 2.84 -3.48
C GLU A 93 6.20 1.56 -4.31
N PRO A 94 7.33 0.79 -4.31
CA PRO A 94 7.41 -0.42 -5.11
C PRO A 94 6.36 -1.47 -4.74
N ARG A 95 6.01 -1.58 -3.46
CA ARG A 95 5.01 -2.55 -3.01
C ARG A 95 3.61 -2.14 -3.44
N TYR A 96 3.27 -0.87 -3.36
CA TYR A 96 1.98 -0.38 -3.86
C TYR A 96 1.92 -0.47 -5.39
N ASP A 97 3.02 -0.22 -6.09
CA ASP A 97 3.09 -0.39 -7.54
C ASP A 97 2.81 -1.85 -7.91
N GLU A 98 3.41 -2.81 -7.21
CA GLU A 98 3.14 -4.23 -7.39
C GLU A 98 1.66 -4.55 -7.15
N LEU A 99 1.09 -4.04 -6.05
CA LEU A 99 -0.31 -4.25 -5.72
C LEU A 99 -1.23 -3.76 -6.84
N PHE A 100 -1.02 -2.54 -7.32
CA PHE A 100 -1.86 -1.97 -8.36
C PHE A 100 -1.68 -2.65 -9.71
N ARG A 101 -0.49 -3.14 -10.01
CA ARG A 101 -0.26 -3.95 -11.21
C ARG A 101 -1.02 -5.28 -11.13
N LEU A 102 -1.07 -5.90 -9.97
CA LEU A 102 -1.84 -7.12 -9.75
C LEU A 102 -3.34 -6.86 -9.86
N VAL A 103 -3.82 -5.73 -9.34
CA VAL A 103 -5.22 -5.31 -9.51
C VAL A 103 -5.55 -5.14 -10.99
N LEU A 104 -4.72 -4.43 -11.73
CA LEU A 104 -4.92 -4.21 -13.16
C LEU A 104 -4.91 -5.51 -13.95
N SER A 105 -3.97 -6.40 -13.63
CA SER A 105 -3.88 -7.73 -14.25
C SER A 105 -5.16 -8.54 -14.03
N GLU A 106 -5.73 -8.50 -12.82
CA GLU A 106 -6.97 -9.19 -12.52
C GLU A 106 -8.16 -8.60 -13.29
N LEU A 107 -8.22 -7.28 -13.42
CA LEU A 107 -9.25 -6.61 -14.21
C LEU A 107 -9.19 -7.02 -15.68
N ARG A 108 -7.99 -7.11 -16.23
CA ARG A 108 -7.77 -7.55 -17.62
C ARG A 108 -8.17 -9.02 -17.80
N ARG A 109 -7.72 -9.87 -16.88
CA ARG A 109 -8.01 -11.31 -16.91
C ARG A 109 -9.52 -11.58 -16.84
N SER A 110 -10.22 -10.82 -16.00
CA SER A 110 -11.67 -10.98 -15.81
C SER A 110 -12.52 -10.43 -16.97
N GLY A 111 -11.92 -9.62 -17.85
CA GLY A 111 -12.65 -9.00 -18.94
C GLY A 111 -13.43 -7.73 -18.57
N PHE A 112 -13.27 -7.25 -17.33
CA PHE A 112 -14.00 -6.07 -16.83
C PHE A 112 -13.22 -4.76 -16.90
N GLU A 113 -12.02 -4.76 -17.49
CA GLU A 113 -11.16 -3.56 -17.54
C GLU A 113 -11.88 -2.35 -18.09
N GLN A 114 -12.64 -2.51 -19.18
CA GLN A 114 -13.36 -1.40 -19.82
C GLN A 114 -14.54 -0.91 -18.98
N LEU A 115 -15.13 -1.77 -18.18
CA LEU A 115 -16.29 -1.42 -17.35
C LEU A 115 -15.91 -0.59 -16.12
N VAL A 116 -14.61 -0.60 -15.73
CA VAL A 116 -14.13 0.21 -14.62
C VAL A 116 -13.64 1.60 -15.04
N ALA A 117 -13.86 1.99 -16.28
CA ALA A 117 -13.61 3.35 -16.74
C ALA A 117 -14.42 4.39 -15.93
N SER A 118 -15.50 3.97 -15.28
CA SER A 118 -16.30 4.80 -14.37
C SER A 118 -15.63 5.06 -13.03
N GLY A 119 -14.51 4.39 -12.74
CA GLY A 119 -13.72 4.66 -11.56
C GLY A 119 -13.41 3.45 -10.69
N ILE A 120 -12.38 3.63 -9.87
CA ILE A 120 -11.95 2.67 -8.86
C ILE A 120 -12.05 3.36 -7.51
N VAL A 121 -12.68 2.69 -6.55
CA VAL A 121 -12.76 3.16 -5.16
C VAL A 121 -11.82 2.35 -4.30
N LEU A 122 -10.89 3.03 -3.64
CA LEU A 122 -9.96 2.40 -2.71
C LEU A 122 -10.48 2.55 -1.28
N THR A 123 -10.35 1.49 -0.48
CA THR A 123 -10.72 1.48 0.93
C THR A 123 -9.80 0.53 1.71
N GLY A 124 -9.89 0.59 3.02
CA GLY A 124 -9.12 -0.30 3.90
C GLY A 124 -8.15 0.38 4.85
#